data_cdc21d772d30536876ff71c820d7ab6e
#
_entry.id   cdc21d772d30536876ff71c820d7ab6e
#
_cell.length_a   1.000
_cell.length_b   1.000
_cell.length_c   1.000
_cell.angle_alpha   90.00
_cell.angle_beta   90.00
_cell.angle_gamma   90.00
#
_symmetry.space_group_name_H-M   'P 1'
#
loop_
_entity.id
_entity.type
_entity.pdbx_description
1 polymer ?
#
loop_
_entity_poly.entity_id
_entity_poly.type
_entity_poly.pdbx_seq_one_letter_code
_entity_poly.pdbx_strand_id
1 'polypeptide(L)'
;LLAIALFALTGPSLFGDKSDSAVSNASAKKKIVFLAGKRSHGYAAHEHRAGCLLLAKQLNEHMGDVIEASVHFQKDWPANAEVLQDADAVVFYCNGGSGQHMAYQHLEGLKLKLKDGTGVACLHYAVEPGEDEKGRGLFLDWLGGYFETHYSVNPHWTADFKELPEHPITRGVQPFKIYDEWYF
;
A
#
# COMPACT_ATOMS: atom_id res chain seq x y z
N LEU A 1 -2.19 9.83 6.68
CA LEU A 1 -1.44 10.27 5.48
C LEU A 1 -1.09 9.04 4.65
N LEU A 2 -1.66 8.93 3.44
CA LEU A 2 -1.40 7.81 2.54
C LEU A 2 -0.04 8.04 1.86
N ALA A 3 1.03 7.39 2.35
CA ALA A 3 2.32 7.39 1.68
C ALA A 3 2.30 6.35 0.55
N ILE A 4 2.05 6.78 -0.70
CA ILE A 4 2.21 5.94 -1.89
C ILE A 4 3.59 6.25 -2.48
N ALA A 5 4.55 5.33 -2.31
CA ALA A 5 5.86 5.44 -2.94
C ALA A 5 5.77 5.01 -4.41
N LEU A 6 5.90 5.98 -5.33
CA LEU A 6 6.00 5.71 -6.76
C LEU A 6 7.48 5.79 -7.16
N PHE A 7 8.09 4.67 -7.55
CA PHE A 7 9.45 4.66 -8.09
C PHE A 7 9.44 5.13 -9.55
N ALA A 8 10.14 6.22 -9.84
CA ALA A 8 10.44 6.67 -11.20
C ALA A 8 11.83 6.18 -11.61
N LEU A 9 11.91 5.33 -12.62
CA LEU A 9 13.16 4.95 -13.30
C LEU A 9 13.47 6.00 -14.39
N THR A 10 14.61 6.71 -14.25
CA THR A 10 15.16 7.57 -15.30
C THR A 10 16.22 6.79 -16.08
N GLY A 11 15.99 6.59 -17.37
CA GLY A 11 16.98 6.09 -18.32
C GLY A 11 17.37 7.18 -19.33
N PRO A 12 18.57 7.13 -19.95
CA PRO A 12 19.09 8.23 -20.74
C PRO A 12 18.48 8.33 -22.16
N SER A 13 18.28 9.57 -22.59
CA SER A 13 17.84 9.95 -23.93
C SER A 13 18.94 9.75 -24.96
N LEU A 14 18.63 9.01 -26.04
CA LEU A 14 19.40 9.04 -27.29
C LEU A 14 18.46 9.43 -28.42
N PHE A 15 18.71 10.59 -29.00
CA PHE A 15 18.05 11.05 -30.21
C PHE A 15 18.55 10.24 -31.41
N GLY A 16 17.64 9.69 -32.15
CA GLY A 16 17.85 9.09 -33.46
C GLY A 16 16.57 9.16 -34.27
N ASP A 17 16.53 10.11 -35.20
CA ASP A 17 15.43 10.33 -36.15
C ASP A 17 15.38 9.15 -37.16
N LYS A 18 14.26 8.39 -37.16
CA LYS A 18 13.79 7.64 -38.34
C LYS A 18 12.29 7.40 -38.21
N SER A 19 11.57 7.92 -39.17
CA SER A 19 10.18 7.60 -39.47
C SER A 19 10.00 6.10 -39.63
N ASP A 20 9.27 5.46 -38.70
CA ASP A 20 8.55 4.22 -38.99
C ASP A 20 7.38 4.08 -38.01
N SER A 21 6.26 3.66 -38.55
CA SER A 21 4.97 3.31 -37.92
C SER A 21 5.04 3.08 -36.42
N ALA A 22 4.55 4.05 -35.63
CA ALA A 22 4.37 3.91 -34.21
C ALA A 22 3.25 2.90 -33.91
N VAL A 23 3.64 1.62 -33.76
CA VAL A 23 2.90 0.71 -32.91
C VAL A 23 3.16 1.24 -31.50
N SER A 24 2.16 1.91 -30.93
CA SER A 24 2.21 2.34 -29.53
C SER A 24 2.32 1.06 -28.67
N ASN A 25 3.52 0.70 -28.24
CA ASN A 25 3.72 -0.19 -27.11
C ASN A 25 3.20 0.56 -25.88
N ALA A 26 1.90 0.54 -25.67
CA ALA A 26 1.33 0.95 -24.39
C ALA A 26 1.99 0.06 -23.35
N SER A 27 2.87 0.64 -22.54
CA SER A 27 3.46 -0.06 -21.39
C SER A 27 2.33 -0.68 -20.59
N ALA A 28 2.46 -1.96 -20.24
CA ALA A 28 1.46 -2.63 -19.44
C ALA A 28 1.22 -1.84 -18.15
N LYS A 29 -0.04 -1.66 -17.77
CA LYS A 29 -0.42 -0.93 -16.56
C LYS A 29 0.19 -1.59 -15.32
N LYS A 30 0.59 -0.78 -14.34
CA LYS A 30 1.02 -1.25 -13.04
C LYS A 30 -0.18 -1.74 -12.22
N LYS A 31 -0.10 -2.97 -11.73
CA LYS A 31 -1.18 -3.60 -10.97
C LYS A 31 -1.00 -3.38 -9.48
N ILE A 32 -1.95 -2.69 -8.87
CA ILE A 32 -2.01 -2.43 -7.42
C ILE A 32 -3.15 -3.25 -6.82
N VAL A 33 -2.82 -4.15 -5.92
CA VAL A 33 -3.77 -5.03 -5.26
C VAL A 33 -4.03 -4.57 -3.84
N PHE A 34 -5.24 -4.11 -3.56
CA PHE A 34 -5.69 -3.80 -2.20
C PHE A 34 -6.29 -5.03 -1.54
N LEU A 35 -5.81 -5.33 -0.34
CA LEU A 35 -6.27 -6.43 0.51
C LEU A 35 -6.98 -5.85 1.73
N ALA A 36 -8.31 -5.94 1.72
CA ALA A 36 -9.16 -5.39 2.76
C ALA A 36 -9.54 -6.43 3.80
N GLY A 37 -9.19 -6.17 5.06
CA GLY A 37 -9.58 -6.97 6.20
C GLY A 37 -11.07 -6.87 6.55
N LYS A 38 -11.49 -7.65 7.55
CA LYS A 38 -12.82 -7.53 8.14
C LYS A 38 -12.92 -6.19 8.87
N ARG A 39 -14.11 -5.58 8.81
CA ARG A 39 -14.43 -4.43 9.65
C ARG A 39 -14.20 -4.77 11.12
N SER A 40 -13.67 -3.81 11.87
CA SER A 40 -13.44 -3.96 13.31
C SER A 40 -13.67 -2.62 14.02
N HIS A 41 -13.65 -2.67 15.37
CA HIS A 41 -13.93 -1.52 16.22
C HIS A 41 -15.34 -0.96 16.04
N GLY A 42 -15.58 0.28 16.46
CA GLY A 42 -16.90 0.93 16.39
C GLY A 42 -17.32 1.31 14.98
N TYR A 43 -18.47 1.97 14.89
CA TYR A 43 -18.99 2.51 13.64
C TYR A 43 -18.03 3.55 13.05
N ALA A 44 -17.77 3.43 11.76
CA ALA A 44 -16.89 4.30 10.98
C ALA A 44 -15.41 4.34 11.45
N ALA A 45 -14.97 3.44 12.35
CA ALA A 45 -13.59 3.40 12.82
C ALA A 45 -12.66 2.68 11.83
N HIS A 46 -12.87 1.39 11.62
CA HIS A 46 -12.04 0.55 10.75
C HIS A 46 -12.84 0.01 9.56
N GLU A 47 -13.19 0.90 8.65
CA GLU A 47 -13.95 0.58 7.44
C GLU A 47 -13.00 0.12 6.30
N HIS A 48 -12.22 -0.93 6.55
CA HIS A 48 -11.17 -1.44 5.66
C HIS A 48 -11.65 -1.62 4.22
N ARG A 49 -12.83 -2.22 4.04
CA ARG A 49 -13.41 -2.46 2.72
C ARG A 49 -13.73 -1.16 1.99
N ALA A 50 -14.40 -0.24 2.68
CA ALA A 50 -14.81 1.04 2.08
C ALA A 50 -13.59 1.89 1.72
N GLY A 51 -12.58 1.93 2.59
CA GLY A 51 -11.32 2.63 2.34
C GLY A 51 -10.58 2.07 1.12
N CYS A 52 -10.41 0.74 1.03
CA CYS A 52 -9.76 0.13 -0.14
C CYS A 52 -10.53 0.40 -1.43
N LEU A 53 -11.87 0.30 -1.41
CA LEU A 53 -12.70 0.60 -2.58
C LEU A 53 -12.56 2.06 -3.03
N LEU A 54 -12.56 3.00 -2.08
CA LEU A 54 -12.38 4.41 -2.37
C LEU A 54 -11.01 4.69 -3.00
N LEU A 55 -9.92 4.16 -2.42
CA LEU A 55 -8.57 4.36 -2.91
C LEU A 55 -8.36 3.75 -4.30
N ALA A 56 -8.80 2.52 -4.50
CA ALA A 56 -8.72 1.86 -5.80
C ALA A 56 -9.52 2.62 -6.87
N LYS A 57 -10.71 3.11 -6.52
CA LYS A 57 -11.53 3.95 -7.41
C LYS A 57 -10.77 5.21 -7.81
N GLN A 58 -10.19 5.94 -6.85
CA GLN A 58 -9.45 7.18 -7.13
C GLN A 58 -8.23 6.91 -8.03
N LEU A 59 -7.48 5.83 -7.78
CA LEU A 59 -6.36 5.46 -8.65
C LEU A 59 -6.82 5.14 -10.07
N ASN A 60 -7.87 4.35 -10.24
CA ASN A 60 -8.37 3.99 -11.55
C ASN A 60 -8.99 5.19 -12.32
N GLU A 61 -9.63 6.13 -11.61
CA GLU A 61 -10.23 7.31 -12.23
C GLU A 61 -9.17 8.35 -12.66
N HIS A 62 -8.11 8.53 -11.87
CA HIS A 62 -7.13 9.59 -12.10
C HIS A 62 -5.82 9.12 -12.72
N MET A 63 -5.51 7.83 -12.65
CA MET A 63 -4.28 7.22 -13.15
C MET A 63 -4.54 5.96 -13.99
N GLY A 64 -5.78 5.75 -14.43
CA GLY A 64 -6.19 4.53 -15.13
C GLY A 64 -5.45 4.26 -16.44
N ASP A 65 -4.74 5.23 -17.00
CA ASP A 65 -3.89 5.02 -18.16
C ASP A 65 -2.62 4.21 -17.84
N VAL A 66 -2.13 4.29 -16.60
CA VAL A 66 -0.86 3.69 -16.14
C VAL A 66 -1.02 2.72 -14.98
N ILE A 67 -2.15 2.75 -14.27
CA ILE A 67 -2.44 1.90 -13.10
C ILE A 67 -3.74 1.12 -13.33
N GLU A 68 -3.74 -0.12 -12.84
CA GLU A 68 -4.93 -0.95 -12.63
C GLU A 68 -4.98 -1.34 -11.15
N ALA A 69 -5.93 -0.77 -10.40
CA ALA A 69 -6.12 -1.05 -8.99
C ALA A 69 -7.32 -1.98 -8.78
N SER A 70 -7.12 -3.06 -8.04
CA SER A 70 -8.16 -4.03 -7.66
C SER A 70 -8.30 -4.16 -6.15
N VAL A 71 -9.47 -4.61 -5.67
CA VAL A 71 -9.73 -4.80 -4.24
C VAL A 71 -10.20 -6.23 -3.99
N HIS A 72 -9.53 -6.90 -3.06
CA HIS A 72 -9.87 -8.24 -2.62
C HIS A 72 -10.11 -8.26 -1.12
N PHE A 73 -11.05 -9.10 -0.70
CA PHE A 73 -11.45 -9.18 0.71
C PHE A 73 -10.78 -10.37 1.38
N GLN A 74 -10.53 -10.27 2.66
CA GLN A 74 -9.86 -11.31 3.45
C GLN A 74 -10.43 -12.72 3.23
N LYS A 75 -11.75 -12.83 3.13
CA LYS A 75 -12.43 -14.13 2.92
C LYS A 75 -12.15 -14.74 1.54
N ASP A 76 -11.80 -13.92 0.56
CA ASP A 76 -11.65 -14.32 -0.84
C ASP A 76 -10.18 -14.57 -1.21
N TRP A 77 -9.24 -14.06 -0.42
CA TRP A 77 -7.82 -14.21 -0.72
C TRP A 77 -7.32 -15.66 -0.74
N PRO A 78 -7.59 -16.51 0.26
CA PRO A 78 -7.10 -17.89 0.23
C PRO A 78 -7.59 -18.70 -0.97
N ALA A 79 -8.78 -18.38 -1.47
CA ALA A 79 -9.37 -19.07 -2.62
C ALA A 79 -8.77 -18.64 -3.96
N ASN A 80 -8.09 -17.48 -4.00
CA ASN A 80 -7.57 -16.90 -5.23
C ASN A 80 -6.16 -16.35 -5.02
N ALA A 81 -5.18 -17.23 -4.79
CA ALA A 81 -3.76 -16.86 -4.68
C ALA A 81 -3.22 -16.21 -5.96
N GLU A 82 -3.88 -16.41 -7.10
CA GLU A 82 -3.53 -15.79 -8.38
C GLU A 82 -3.70 -14.27 -8.36
N VAL A 83 -4.52 -13.74 -7.44
CA VAL A 83 -4.70 -12.29 -7.23
C VAL A 83 -3.39 -11.52 -7.14
N LEU A 84 -2.37 -12.15 -6.56
CA LEU A 84 -1.05 -11.54 -6.39
C LEU A 84 -0.08 -11.82 -7.53
N GLN A 85 -0.43 -12.71 -8.47
CA GLN A 85 0.50 -13.25 -9.45
C GLN A 85 1.23 -12.16 -10.25
N ASP A 86 0.51 -11.14 -10.68
CA ASP A 86 1.04 -10.04 -11.49
C ASP A 86 1.05 -8.70 -10.75
N ALA A 87 0.94 -8.71 -9.43
CA ALA A 87 0.91 -7.47 -8.66
C ALA A 87 2.27 -6.77 -8.65
N ASP A 88 2.30 -5.49 -9.01
CA ASP A 88 3.46 -4.61 -8.82
C ASP A 88 3.51 -4.05 -7.40
N ALA A 89 2.35 -3.90 -6.75
CA ALA A 89 2.26 -3.53 -5.35
C ALA A 89 1.05 -4.17 -4.66
N VAL A 90 1.22 -4.48 -3.37
CA VAL A 90 0.17 -4.99 -2.48
C VAL A 90 -0.04 -4.01 -1.35
N VAL A 91 -1.29 -3.61 -1.11
CA VAL A 91 -1.67 -2.67 -0.06
C VAL A 91 -2.57 -3.38 0.94
N PHE A 92 -2.12 -3.48 2.19
CA PHE A 92 -2.90 -4.03 3.28
C PHE A 92 -3.66 -2.93 4.02
N TYR A 93 -4.96 -3.10 4.17
CA TYR A 93 -5.78 -2.33 5.09
C TYR A 93 -6.65 -3.30 5.88
N CYS A 94 -6.14 -3.72 7.03
CA CYS A 94 -6.73 -4.76 7.86
C CYS A 94 -6.35 -4.55 9.33
N ASN A 95 -6.88 -5.40 10.21
CA ASN A 95 -6.40 -5.44 11.58
C ASN A 95 -4.95 -5.90 11.62
N GLY A 96 -4.18 -5.26 12.48
CA GLY A 96 -2.87 -5.68 12.92
C GLY A 96 -2.92 -6.61 14.12
N GLY A 97 -1.76 -6.82 14.72
CA GLY A 97 -1.59 -7.63 15.92
C GLY A 97 -1.45 -9.12 15.66
N SER A 98 -1.12 -9.84 16.72
CA SER A 98 -0.80 -11.27 16.69
C SER A 98 -1.94 -12.11 16.10
N GLY A 99 -1.64 -12.79 15.00
CA GLY A 99 -2.55 -13.73 14.33
C GLY A 99 -3.73 -13.07 13.60
N GLN A 100 -3.87 -11.75 13.61
CA GLN A 100 -4.99 -11.06 12.96
C GLN A 100 -4.61 -10.46 11.60
N HIS A 101 -3.35 -10.12 11.40
CA HIS A 101 -2.90 -9.54 10.15
C HIS A 101 -2.97 -10.56 9.00
N MET A 102 -3.59 -10.17 7.90
CA MET A 102 -3.84 -11.07 6.75
C MET A 102 -2.56 -11.68 6.19
N ALA A 103 -1.44 -10.96 6.22
CA ALA A 103 -0.17 -11.43 5.70
C ALA A 103 0.32 -12.73 6.37
N TYR A 104 -0.01 -12.96 7.64
CA TYR A 104 0.43 -14.17 8.35
C TYR A 104 -0.11 -15.47 7.77
N GLN A 105 -1.30 -15.43 7.22
CA GLN A 105 -1.95 -16.61 6.64
C GLN A 105 -1.32 -17.00 5.29
N HIS A 106 -0.55 -16.08 4.67
CA HIS A 106 -0.07 -16.22 3.30
C HIS A 106 1.41 -15.84 3.13
N LEU A 107 2.18 -15.86 4.23
CA LEU A 107 3.57 -15.39 4.29
C LEU A 107 4.48 -15.96 3.20
N GLU A 108 4.38 -17.25 2.91
CA GLU A 108 5.31 -17.88 1.97
C GLU A 108 5.05 -17.38 0.53
N GLY A 109 3.79 -17.26 0.14
CA GLY A 109 3.44 -16.69 -1.16
C GLY A 109 3.84 -15.21 -1.28
N LEU A 110 3.62 -14.42 -0.23
CA LEU A 110 4.04 -13.02 -0.17
C LEU A 110 5.57 -12.88 -0.25
N LYS A 111 6.33 -13.66 0.50
CA LYS A 111 7.80 -13.64 0.44
C LYS A 111 8.33 -13.91 -0.96
N LEU A 112 7.73 -14.85 -1.68
CA LEU A 112 8.11 -15.14 -3.06
C LEU A 112 7.85 -13.92 -3.95
N LYS A 113 6.67 -13.29 -3.86
CA LYS A 113 6.33 -12.10 -4.64
C LYS A 113 7.23 -10.90 -4.33
N LEU A 114 7.55 -10.67 -3.06
CA LEU A 114 8.40 -9.55 -2.67
C LEU A 114 9.85 -9.71 -3.16
N LYS A 115 10.33 -10.94 -3.32
CA LYS A 115 11.62 -11.20 -3.97
C LYS A 115 11.65 -10.76 -5.43
N ASP A 116 10.49 -10.78 -6.09
CA ASP A 116 10.33 -10.32 -7.47
C ASP A 116 10.23 -8.78 -7.59
N GLY A 117 10.37 -8.04 -6.49
CA GLY A 117 10.32 -6.59 -6.45
C GLY A 117 8.92 -6.00 -6.31
N THR A 118 7.90 -6.79 -5.96
CA THR A 118 6.56 -6.28 -5.62
C THR A 118 6.62 -5.38 -4.39
N GLY A 119 6.10 -4.15 -4.49
CA GLY A 119 6.04 -3.22 -3.36
C GLY A 119 4.99 -3.62 -2.32
N VAL A 120 5.20 -3.22 -1.05
CA VAL A 120 4.23 -3.41 0.04
C VAL A 120 3.91 -2.08 0.70
N ALA A 121 2.64 -1.88 1.00
CA ALA A 121 2.17 -0.80 1.86
C ALA A 121 1.17 -1.33 2.89
N CYS A 122 1.26 -0.81 4.10
CA CYS A 122 0.31 -1.07 5.17
C CYS A 122 -0.37 0.23 5.57
N LEU A 123 -1.69 0.20 5.70
CA LEU A 123 -2.49 1.36 6.09
C LEU A 123 -2.99 1.20 7.51
N HIS A 124 -2.77 2.24 8.32
CA HIS A 124 -3.30 2.36 9.68
C HIS A 124 -2.91 1.14 10.54
N TYR A 125 -3.83 0.44 11.16
CA TYR A 125 -3.59 -0.70 12.05
C TYR A 125 -2.83 -1.87 11.39
N ALA A 126 -2.81 -1.95 10.06
CA ALA A 126 -2.02 -2.95 9.35
C ALA A 126 -0.49 -2.80 9.49
N VAL A 127 0.01 -1.74 10.15
CA VAL A 127 1.46 -1.58 10.44
C VAL A 127 1.91 -2.35 11.69
N GLU A 128 0.99 -3.01 12.41
CA GLU A 128 1.27 -3.79 13.61
C GLU A 128 1.41 -5.28 13.29
N PRO A 129 2.64 -5.85 13.35
CA PRO A 129 2.87 -7.26 13.06
C PRO A 129 2.44 -8.20 14.19
N GLY A 130 2.24 -7.69 15.41
CA GLY A 130 2.06 -8.48 16.60
C GLY A 130 3.37 -8.76 17.35
N GLU A 131 3.30 -9.61 18.36
CA GLU A 131 4.41 -9.80 19.31
C GLU A 131 5.44 -10.87 18.89
N ASP A 132 5.19 -11.64 17.83
CA ASP A 132 6.12 -12.66 17.40
C ASP A 132 7.33 -12.09 16.64
N GLU A 133 8.53 -12.62 16.93
CA GLU A 133 9.77 -12.15 16.33
C GLU A 133 9.81 -12.31 14.81
N LYS A 134 9.16 -13.35 14.28
CA LYS A 134 9.11 -13.62 12.84
C LYS A 134 8.32 -12.52 12.12
N GLY A 135 7.19 -12.12 12.68
CA GLY A 135 6.38 -11.04 12.14
C GLY A 135 7.11 -9.69 12.19
N ARG A 136 7.73 -9.38 13.32
CA ARG A 136 8.55 -8.16 13.47
C ARG A 136 9.68 -8.10 12.46
N GLY A 137 10.44 -9.17 12.29
CA GLY A 137 11.51 -9.25 11.31
C GLY A 137 11.02 -9.02 9.88
N LEU A 138 9.88 -9.61 9.51
CA LEU A 138 9.30 -9.41 8.18
C LEU A 138 8.87 -7.96 7.93
N PHE A 139 8.26 -7.30 8.92
CA PHE A 139 7.84 -5.91 8.76
C PHE A 139 9.02 -4.95 8.69
N LEU A 140 10.10 -5.23 9.42
CA LEU A 140 11.36 -4.49 9.24
C LEU A 140 11.90 -4.64 7.81
N ASP A 141 11.89 -5.85 7.27
CA ASP A 141 12.37 -6.11 5.92
C ASP A 141 11.47 -5.46 4.84
N TRP A 142 10.16 -5.45 5.05
CA TRP A 142 9.20 -4.98 4.06
C TRP A 142 8.98 -3.46 4.10
N LEU A 143 8.88 -2.90 5.30
CA LEU A 143 8.44 -1.53 5.54
C LEU A 143 9.54 -0.64 6.13
N GLY A 144 10.61 -1.24 6.63
CA GLY A 144 11.65 -0.53 7.38
C GLY A 144 11.26 -0.13 8.80
N GLY A 145 10.06 -0.50 9.25
CA GLY A 145 9.55 -0.21 10.58
C GLY A 145 8.17 -0.81 10.80
N TYR A 146 7.70 -0.80 12.04
CA TYR A 146 6.38 -1.30 12.43
C TYR A 146 5.92 -0.67 13.75
N PHE A 147 4.63 -0.78 14.04
CA PHE A 147 4.08 -0.42 15.34
C PHE A 147 4.41 -1.53 16.36
N GLU A 148 5.17 -1.20 17.40
CA GLU A 148 5.53 -2.12 18.47
C GLU A 148 4.60 -1.95 19.65
N THR A 149 3.80 -2.96 19.96
CA THR A 149 2.71 -2.95 20.94
C THR A 149 3.09 -2.37 22.31
N HIS A 150 4.33 -2.59 22.77
CA HIS A 150 4.77 -2.16 24.11
C HIS A 150 5.53 -0.82 24.14
N TYR A 151 5.87 -0.26 22.97
CA TYR A 151 6.70 0.95 22.87
C TYR A 151 6.05 2.05 22.05
N SER A 152 5.34 1.67 20.97
CA SER A 152 4.64 2.62 20.12
C SER A 152 3.37 3.13 20.79
N VAL A 153 2.96 4.32 20.39
CA VAL A 153 1.72 4.97 20.86
C VAL A 153 0.91 5.49 19.69
N ASN A 154 -0.39 5.59 19.86
CA ASN A 154 -1.33 6.02 18.81
C ASN A 154 -2.32 7.10 19.32
N PRO A 155 -1.79 8.26 19.79
CA PRO A 155 -2.64 9.33 20.29
C PRO A 155 -3.48 9.98 19.20
N HIS A 156 -4.64 10.52 19.61
CA HIS A 156 -5.48 11.36 18.75
C HIS A 156 -5.14 12.82 18.95
N TRP A 157 -4.81 13.53 17.87
CA TRP A 157 -4.58 14.96 17.92
C TRP A 157 -4.74 15.61 16.55
N THR A 158 -4.79 16.94 16.53
CA THR A 158 -4.86 17.70 15.29
C THR A 158 -3.46 18.01 14.80
N ALA A 159 -3.02 17.32 13.75
CA ALA A 159 -1.78 17.66 13.05
C ALA A 159 -2.02 18.83 12.07
N ASP A 160 -1.05 19.74 11.99
CA ASP A 160 -1.07 20.91 11.11
C ASP A 160 0.18 20.87 10.21
N PHE A 161 0.01 20.31 9.00
CA PHE A 161 1.07 20.17 8.01
C PHE A 161 1.20 21.45 7.20
N LYS A 162 1.98 22.40 7.69
CA LYS A 162 2.22 23.71 7.07
C LYS A 162 3.23 23.62 5.94
N GLU A 163 4.24 22.79 6.12
CA GLU A 163 5.33 22.57 5.18
C GLU A 163 5.47 21.08 4.95
N LEU A 164 5.65 20.69 3.71
CA LEU A 164 5.87 19.30 3.31
C LEU A 164 7.27 19.23 2.66
N PRO A 165 8.05 18.16 2.96
CA PRO A 165 9.35 18.00 2.35
C PRO A 165 9.22 17.86 0.83
N GLU A 166 10.22 18.33 0.07
CA GLU A 166 10.27 18.10 -1.36
C GLU A 166 10.58 16.62 -1.63
N HIS A 167 9.55 15.85 -1.98
CA HIS A 167 9.65 14.42 -2.20
C HIS A 167 8.59 13.96 -3.22
N PRO A 168 8.85 12.89 -4.00
CA PRO A 168 7.85 12.36 -4.93
C PRO A 168 6.49 12.06 -4.31
N ILE A 169 6.44 11.60 -3.04
CA ILE A 169 5.20 11.30 -2.31
C ILE A 169 4.39 12.56 -2.00
N THR A 170 5.04 13.70 -1.80
CA THR A 170 4.39 14.97 -1.46
C THR A 170 4.10 15.84 -2.67
N ARG A 171 4.44 15.38 -3.87
CA ARG A 171 4.20 16.13 -5.11
C ARG A 171 2.71 16.42 -5.29
N GLY A 172 2.36 17.70 -5.36
CA GLY A 172 0.98 18.16 -5.53
C GLY A 172 0.14 18.16 -4.24
N VAL A 173 0.66 17.62 -3.14
CA VAL A 173 -0.02 17.69 -1.83
C VAL A 173 0.07 19.12 -1.32
N GLN A 174 -1.10 19.71 -1.02
CA GLN A 174 -1.19 21.02 -0.42
C GLN A 174 -1.08 20.92 1.10
N PRO A 175 -0.61 21.96 1.79
CA PRO A 175 -0.69 22.03 3.25
C PRO A 175 -2.10 21.74 3.75
N PHE A 176 -2.23 20.99 4.83
CA PHE A 176 -3.52 20.62 5.38
C PHE A 176 -3.46 20.44 6.89
N LYS A 177 -4.64 20.45 7.50
CA LYS A 177 -4.83 20.24 8.92
C LYS A 177 -5.89 19.17 9.13
N ILE A 178 -5.61 18.19 9.98
CA ILE A 178 -6.54 17.08 10.23
C ILE A 178 -6.42 16.56 11.66
N TYR A 179 -7.56 16.28 12.29
CA TYR A 179 -7.64 15.51 13.53
C TYR A 179 -7.72 14.03 13.18
N ASP A 180 -6.79 13.25 13.66
CA ASP A 180 -6.72 11.81 13.36
C ASP A 180 -5.97 11.08 14.47
N GLU A 181 -5.93 9.74 14.38
CA GLU A 181 -5.08 8.87 15.17
C GLU A 181 -3.69 8.77 14.51
N TRP A 182 -2.65 9.03 15.30
CA TRP A 182 -1.27 9.08 14.79
C TRP A 182 -0.43 7.96 15.41
N TYR A 183 0.25 7.20 14.57
CA TYR A 183 1.08 6.07 14.96
C TYR A 183 2.55 6.49 15.04
N PHE A 184 3.18 6.25 16.22
CA PHE A 184 4.58 6.56 16.50
C PHE A 184 5.35 5.35 17.00
#